data_2fcec23e658ef0ab721da7c213691776
#
_entry.id   2fcec23e658ef0ab721da7c213691776
#
_cell.length_a   1.000
_cell.length_b   1.000
_cell.length_c   1.000
_cell.angle_alpha   90.00
_cell.angle_beta   90.00
_cell.angle_gamma   90.00
#
_symmetry.space_group_name_H-M   'P 1'
#
loop_
_entity.id
_entity.type
_entity.pdbx_description
1 polymer ?
#
loop_
_entity_poly.entity_id
_entity_poly.type
_entity_poly.pdbx_seq_one_letter_code
_entity_poly.pdbx_strand_id
1 'polypeptide(L)'
;MKFKKVMSLMTAGIMALSMISCGSVENEKKVTNTASKEEVVVSTSVAVTEILDALGVKVSGVPKTSYGLPESTKGAVEIGNPMSPDLEIIKSLNPTLVVSVDTLGSEYMNLFKENNIPSEFVSLESL
;
A
#
# COMPACT_ATOMS: atom_id res chain seq x y z
N MET A 1 -41.80 -45.86 -8.53
CA MET A 1 -42.53 -45.05 -8.36
C MET A 1 -42.38 -44.24 -7.20
N LYS A 2 -42.19 -44.62 -6.13
CA LYS A 2 -41.94 -43.84 -5.09
C LYS A 2 -40.85 -42.93 -5.26
N PHE A 3 -39.90 -43.14 -5.96
CA PHE A 3 -38.84 -42.23 -6.11
C PHE A 3 -39.23 -40.91 -6.54
N LYS A 4 -40.15 -40.78 -7.30
CA LYS A 4 -40.53 -39.55 -7.74
C LYS A 4 -40.84 -38.63 -6.67
N LYS A 5 -41.50 -39.04 -5.74
CA LYS A 5 -41.84 -38.21 -4.75
C LYS A 5 -40.69 -37.72 -4.07
N VAL A 6 -39.79 -38.37 -3.89
CA VAL A 6 -38.67 -38.00 -3.12
C VAL A 6 -38.02 -36.91 -3.85
N MET A 7 -37.97 -36.93 -5.01
CA MET A 7 -37.37 -35.94 -5.70
C MET A 7 -37.95 -34.62 -5.48
N SER A 8 -39.08 -34.50 -5.45
CA SER A 8 -39.67 -33.25 -5.37
C SER A 8 -39.26 -32.55 -4.12
N LEU A 9 -38.98 -33.21 -3.13
CA LEU A 9 -38.64 -32.58 -1.97
C LEU A 9 -37.41 -31.83 -2.03
N MET A 10 -36.56 -32.23 -2.61
CA MET A 10 -35.36 -31.61 -2.67
C MET A 10 -35.38 -30.26 -3.12
N THR A 11 -35.96 -29.92 -4.01
CA THR A 11 -35.95 -28.64 -4.52
C THR A 11 -36.28 -27.56 -3.64
N ALA A 12 -37.04 -27.75 -2.81
CA ALA A 12 -37.44 -26.70 -1.97
C ALA A 12 -36.42 -26.05 -1.16
N GLY A 13 -35.55 -26.64 -0.77
CA GLY A 13 -34.69 -26.05 0.14
C GLY A 13 -33.76 -25.04 -0.23
N ILE A 14 -33.37 -25.00 -1.26
CA ILE A 14 -32.42 -24.14 -1.61
C ILE A 14 -32.54 -22.76 -1.68
N MET A 15 -33.48 -22.34 -2.00
CA MET A 15 -33.52 -21.04 -2.22
C MET A 15 -33.25 -20.17 -1.19
N ALA A 16 -33.40 -20.33 -0.26
CA ALA A 16 -33.27 -19.44 0.75
C ALA A 16 -32.09 -18.66 0.88
N LEU A 17 -31.13 -19.04 0.72
CA LEU A 17 -30.02 -18.32 0.92
C LEU A 17 -29.65 -17.19 0.32
N SER A 18 -29.72 -17.05 -0.60
CA SER A 18 -29.21 -15.99 -1.23
C SER A 18 -29.31 -14.68 -0.71
N MET A 19 -30.23 -14.33 -0.29
CA MET A 19 -30.33 -13.04 -0.03
C MET A 19 -29.44 -12.43 0.80
N ILE A 20 -28.92 -12.92 1.52
CA ILE A 20 -28.10 -12.30 2.31
C ILE A 20 -27.28 -11.35 1.90
N SER A 21 -26.57 -11.56 1.32
CA SER A 21 -25.63 -10.72 0.99
C SER A 21 -25.83 -9.37 1.03
N CYS A 22 -26.45 -8.99 0.51
CA CYS A 22 -26.52 -7.68 0.39
C CYS A 22 -26.04 -6.91 1.40
N GLY A 23 -26.29 -7.06 2.20
CA GLY A 23 -25.93 -6.20 3.12
C GLY A 23 -24.69 -5.69 3.03
N SER A 24 -24.14 -6.10 3.06
CA SER A 24 -22.98 -5.62 3.17
C SER A 24 -22.48 -4.77 2.49
N VAL A 25 -22.55 -4.84 1.95
CA VAL A 25 -22.07 -3.98 1.29
C VAL A 25 -21.41 -3.00 1.76
N GLU A 26 -21.45 -2.74 2.07
CA GLU A 26 -20.90 -1.69 2.44
C GLU A 26 -19.76 -1.73 2.70
N ASN A 27 -19.56 -2.24 2.85
CA ASN A 27 -18.46 -2.12 3.21
C ASN A 27 -17.55 -2.11 2.61
N GLU A 28 -17.72 -2.11 2.29
CA GLU A 28 -16.93 -1.84 1.91
C GLU A 28 -15.90 -1.70 1.73
N LYS A 29 -15.72 -1.61 1.67
CA LYS A 29 -14.79 -1.23 1.53
C LYS A 29 -13.83 -1.78 1.77
N LYS A 30 -13.75 -2.13 2.07
CA LYS A 30 -12.83 -2.45 2.30
C LYS A 30 -12.31 -3.26 1.86
N VAL A 31 -12.59 -3.64 1.70
CA VAL A 31 -12.02 -4.22 1.31
C VAL A 31 -11.17 -4.43 0.78
N THR A 32 -11.16 -4.36 0.56
CA THR A 32 -10.39 -4.38 0.03
C THR A 32 -9.48 -4.83 0.08
N ASN A 33 -9.34 -5.01 0.29
CA ASN A 33 -8.44 -5.26 0.29
C ASN A 33 -7.95 -6.18 0.24
N THR A 34 -8.09 -6.42 0.30
CA THR A 34 -7.69 -7.17 0.30
C THR A 34 -6.92 -7.72 -0.17
N ALA A 35 -6.91 -7.51 -0.56
CA ALA A 35 -6.14 -7.83 -1.23
C ALA A 35 -5.10 -8.50 -0.81
N SER A 36 -4.62 -8.75 -0.63
CA SER A 36 -3.68 -9.55 -0.29
C SER A 36 -2.34 -9.07 -0.51
N LYS A 37 -2.15 -8.07 -1.25
CA LYS A 37 -0.85 -7.64 -1.46
C LYS A 37 -0.41 -6.78 -0.33
N GLU A 38 0.69 -7.05 0.25
CA GLU A 38 1.19 -6.24 1.33
C GLU A 38 1.74 -4.94 0.78
N GLU A 39 1.43 -3.84 1.39
CA GLU A 39 1.91 -2.56 0.92
C GLU A 39 3.32 -2.32 1.43
N VAL A 40 4.21 -1.93 0.55
CA VAL A 40 5.57 -1.60 0.92
C VAL A 40 5.79 -0.15 0.51
N VAL A 41 5.77 0.74 1.48
CA VAL A 41 5.90 2.17 1.24
C VAL A 41 7.30 2.61 1.62
N VAL A 42 7.94 3.36 0.74
CA VAL A 42 9.28 3.85 0.96
C VAL A 42 9.25 5.37 0.94
N SER A 43 9.91 6.01 1.89
CA SER A 43 10.00 7.46 1.94
C SER A 43 11.43 7.87 1.68
N THR A 44 11.64 8.90 0.89
CA THR A 44 12.99 9.39 0.60
C THR A 44 13.34 10.63 1.40
N SER A 45 12.45 11.13 2.21
CA SER A 45 12.66 12.38 2.94
C SER A 45 12.24 12.24 4.40
N VAL A 46 12.93 12.95 5.29
CA VAL A 46 12.58 12.94 6.70
C VAL A 46 11.19 13.51 6.89
N ALA A 47 10.88 14.63 6.23
CA ALA A 47 9.57 15.25 6.34
C ALA A 47 8.46 14.32 5.86
N VAL A 48 8.67 13.65 4.76
CA VAL A 48 7.67 12.72 4.25
C VAL A 48 7.51 11.55 5.22
N THR A 49 8.60 11.09 5.82
CA THR A 49 8.53 9.99 6.79
C THR A 49 7.66 10.41 7.98
N GLU A 50 7.83 11.64 8.45
CA GLU A 50 7.04 12.10 9.59
C GLU A 50 5.57 12.26 9.22
N ILE A 51 5.29 12.72 8.01
CA ILE A 51 3.92 12.86 7.56
C ILE A 51 3.26 11.50 7.45
N LEU A 52 3.95 10.52 6.88
CA LEU A 52 3.39 9.19 6.73
C LEU A 52 3.15 8.55 8.10
N ASP A 53 4.05 8.79 9.04
CA ASP A 53 3.88 8.27 10.38
C ASP A 53 2.64 8.90 11.03
N ALA A 54 2.46 10.21 10.86
CA ALA A 54 1.31 10.89 11.42
C ALA A 54 -0.01 10.36 10.81
N LEU A 55 0.04 9.90 9.59
CA LEU A 55 -1.12 9.35 8.93
C LEU A 55 -1.33 7.86 9.25
N GLY A 56 -0.46 7.27 10.02
CA GLY A 56 -0.58 5.86 10.38
C GLY A 56 -0.10 4.90 9.32
N VAL A 57 0.68 5.38 8.36
CA VAL A 57 1.16 4.53 7.28
C VAL A 57 2.50 3.91 7.69
N LYS A 58 2.60 2.59 7.57
CA LYS A 58 3.84 1.92 7.91
C LYS A 58 4.84 2.13 6.78
N VAL A 59 6.05 2.54 7.10
CA VAL A 59 7.07 2.81 6.10
C VAL A 59 8.15 1.73 6.19
N SER A 60 8.47 1.12 5.08
CA SER A 60 9.45 0.03 5.01
C SER A 60 10.85 0.50 4.64
N GLY A 61 10.96 1.65 4.00
CA GLY A 61 12.24 2.24 3.65
C GLY A 61 12.29 3.69 4.06
N VAL A 62 13.38 4.14 4.63
CA VAL A 62 13.52 5.51 5.14
C VAL A 62 14.86 6.10 4.71
N PRO A 63 14.97 7.42 4.66
CA PRO A 63 16.25 8.02 4.29
C PRO A 63 17.29 7.86 5.40
N LYS A 64 18.54 7.84 5.01
CA LYS A 64 19.60 7.78 5.97
C LYS A 64 19.80 9.20 6.48
N THR A 65 19.68 9.41 7.78
CA THR A 65 19.73 10.74 8.34
C THR A 65 20.27 10.69 9.76
N SER A 66 20.84 11.79 10.21
CA SER A 66 21.26 11.89 11.60
C SER A 66 20.15 12.46 12.46
N TYR A 67 19.03 12.87 11.85
CA TYR A 67 17.92 13.36 12.63
C TYR A 67 17.11 12.16 13.10
N GLY A 68 16.43 12.33 14.21
CA GLY A 68 15.61 11.24 14.72
C GLY A 68 14.41 10.99 13.81
N LEU A 69 14.12 9.77 13.56
CA LEU A 69 12.93 9.41 12.82
C LEU A 69 11.89 8.84 13.78
N PRO A 70 10.61 8.81 13.39
CA PRO A 70 9.58 8.28 14.25
C PRO A 70 9.87 6.85 14.70
N GLU A 71 9.43 6.52 15.91
CA GLU A 71 9.68 5.18 16.46
C GLU A 71 9.06 4.11 15.59
N SER A 72 7.99 4.42 14.90
CA SER A 72 7.33 3.45 14.05
C SER A 72 8.19 2.99 12.88
N THR A 73 9.26 3.73 12.58
CA THR A 73 10.14 3.38 11.47
C THR A 73 11.32 2.53 11.91
N LYS A 74 11.36 2.13 13.19
CA LYS A 74 12.44 1.28 13.62
C LYS A 74 12.35 -0.03 12.86
N GLY A 75 13.45 -0.47 12.33
CA GLY A 75 13.46 -1.67 11.52
C GLY A 75 13.30 -1.41 10.03
N ALA A 76 12.95 -0.18 9.65
CA ALA A 76 12.87 0.12 8.22
C ALA A 76 14.27 0.15 7.64
N VAL A 77 14.38 -0.11 6.35
CA VAL A 77 15.66 -0.18 5.68
C VAL A 77 16.11 1.22 5.26
N GLU A 78 17.35 1.57 5.49
CA GLU A 78 17.85 2.87 5.04
C GLU A 78 18.10 2.81 3.55
N ILE A 79 17.52 3.71 2.80
CA ILE A 79 17.62 3.69 1.34
C ILE A 79 18.61 4.71 0.79
N GLY A 80 19.42 5.29 1.66
CA GLY A 80 20.44 6.22 1.21
C GLY A 80 20.13 7.65 1.59
N ASN A 81 20.97 8.55 1.11
CA ASN A 81 20.87 9.96 1.45
C ASN A 81 19.62 10.57 0.84
N PRO A 82 18.92 11.46 1.54
CA PRO A 82 17.71 12.09 0.98
C PRO A 82 17.94 12.78 -0.36
N MET A 83 19.14 13.31 -0.60
CA MET A 83 19.41 13.99 -1.84
C MET A 83 19.89 13.03 -2.93
N SER A 84 20.25 11.83 -2.58
CA SER A 84 20.67 10.84 -3.58
C SER A 84 20.32 9.45 -3.06
N PRO A 85 19.05 9.10 -3.10
CA PRO A 85 18.62 7.78 -2.65
C PRO A 85 19.20 6.68 -3.53
N ASP A 86 19.43 5.54 -2.93
CA ASP A 86 20.02 4.41 -3.64
C ASP A 86 18.94 3.59 -4.32
N LEU A 87 18.89 3.65 -5.63
CA LEU A 87 17.86 2.96 -6.38
C LEU A 87 17.95 1.45 -6.26
N GLU A 88 19.15 0.90 -6.06
CA GLU A 88 19.28 -0.53 -5.94
C GLU A 88 18.64 -1.02 -4.64
N ILE A 89 18.81 -0.28 -3.56
CA ILE A 89 18.21 -0.66 -2.30
C ILE A 89 16.68 -0.51 -2.42
N ILE A 90 16.22 0.58 -3.03
CA ILE A 90 14.79 0.79 -3.20
C ILE A 90 14.18 -0.36 -4.00
N LYS A 91 14.84 -0.75 -5.10
CA LYS A 91 14.31 -1.82 -5.91
C LYS A 91 14.31 -3.14 -5.15
N SER A 92 15.29 -3.36 -4.29
CA SER A 92 15.33 -4.61 -3.54
C SER A 92 14.18 -4.74 -2.55
N LEU A 93 13.57 -3.64 -2.17
CA LEU A 93 12.44 -3.67 -1.26
C LEU A 93 11.13 -3.99 -2.02
N ASN A 94 11.18 -3.94 -3.34
CA ASN A 94 10.02 -4.20 -4.19
C ASN A 94 8.84 -3.33 -3.75
N PRO A 95 8.99 -2.02 -3.71
CA PRO A 95 7.96 -1.14 -3.15
C PRO A 95 6.68 -1.09 -3.96
N THR A 96 5.58 -0.91 -3.27
CA THR A 96 4.32 -0.66 -3.94
C THR A 96 4.15 0.83 -4.16
N LEU A 97 4.87 1.66 -3.40
CA LEU A 97 4.85 3.10 -3.59
C LEU A 97 6.07 3.74 -2.93
N VAL A 98 6.73 4.63 -3.65
CA VAL A 98 7.81 5.43 -3.09
C VAL A 98 7.31 6.86 -3.04
N VAL A 99 7.32 7.49 -1.87
CA VAL A 99 6.88 8.88 -1.73
C VAL A 99 8.12 9.73 -1.57
N SER A 100 8.27 10.68 -2.46
CA SER A 100 9.44 11.53 -2.49
C SER A 100 9.02 12.99 -2.52
N VAL A 101 9.99 13.89 -2.50
CA VAL A 101 9.69 15.32 -2.58
C VAL A 101 10.13 15.82 -3.94
N ASP A 102 9.41 16.80 -4.47
CA ASP A 102 9.68 17.32 -5.80
C ASP A 102 11.04 18.01 -5.88
N THR A 103 11.60 18.46 -4.75
CA THR A 103 12.90 19.09 -4.76
C THR A 103 14.02 18.09 -5.09
N LEU A 104 13.72 16.80 -5.13
CA LEU A 104 14.72 15.82 -5.51
C LEU A 104 15.04 15.98 -6.99
N GLY A 105 14.12 16.51 -7.77
CA GLY A 105 14.38 16.88 -9.14
C GLY A 105 13.87 15.91 -10.20
N SER A 106 13.72 16.45 -11.39
CA SER A 106 13.16 15.68 -12.50
C SER A 106 14.05 14.49 -12.89
N GLU A 107 15.33 14.57 -12.58
CA GLU A 107 16.22 13.48 -12.92
C GLU A 107 15.79 12.23 -12.14
N TYR A 108 15.51 12.35 -10.85
CA TYR A 108 15.07 11.21 -10.06
C TYR A 108 13.67 10.77 -10.45
N MET A 109 12.81 11.72 -10.86
CA MET A 109 11.49 11.34 -11.34
C MET A 109 11.64 10.40 -12.53
N ASN A 110 12.54 10.75 -13.45
CA ASN A 110 12.77 9.93 -14.62
C ASN A 110 13.42 8.60 -14.26
N LEU A 111 14.38 8.62 -13.33
CA LEU A 111 15.03 7.39 -12.92
C LEU A 111 14.05 6.40 -12.29
N PHE A 112 13.13 6.88 -11.48
CA PHE A 112 12.15 6.00 -10.88
C PHE A 112 11.25 5.41 -11.98
N LYS A 113 10.87 6.24 -12.95
CA LYS A 113 10.01 5.78 -14.01
C LYS A 113 10.74 4.76 -14.87
N GLU A 114 11.97 5.02 -15.24
CA GLU A 114 12.74 4.12 -16.07
C GLU A 114 12.99 2.78 -15.38
N ASN A 115 13.03 2.77 -14.07
CA ASN A 115 13.25 1.56 -13.32
C ASN A 115 11.94 0.90 -12.86
N ASN A 116 10.81 1.39 -13.37
CA ASN A 116 9.50 0.86 -13.03
C ASN A 116 9.23 0.89 -11.53
N ILE A 117 9.67 1.95 -10.87
CA ILE A 117 9.43 2.12 -9.44
C ILE A 117 8.20 3.01 -9.28
N PRO A 118 7.11 2.51 -8.68
CA PRO A 118 5.92 3.34 -8.48
C PRO A 118 6.26 4.46 -7.51
N SER A 119 6.07 5.70 -7.93
CA SER A 119 6.47 6.83 -7.10
C SER A 119 5.52 8.00 -7.20
N GLU A 120 5.44 8.77 -6.13
CA GLU A 120 4.69 10.02 -6.10
C GLU A 120 5.63 11.08 -5.54
N PHE A 121 5.63 12.24 -6.17
CA PHE A 121 6.49 13.34 -5.73
C PHE A 121 5.59 14.43 -5.19
N VAL A 122 5.78 14.79 -3.94
CA VAL A 122 4.94 15.79 -3.30
C VAL A 122 5.69 17.09 -3.11
N SER A 123 4.97 18.19 -3.18
CA SER A 123 5.57 19.49 -2.94
C SER A 123 5.29 19.88 -1.51
N LEU A 124 6.35 20.16 -0.77
CA LEU A 124 6.18 20.54 0.61
C LEU A 124 6.05 22.06 0.76
N GLU A 125 6.14 22.78 -0.36
CA GLU A 125 6.01 24.23 -0.27
C GLU A 125 4.59 24.71 -0.08
N SER A 126 3.64 23.88 -0.34
CA SER A 126 2.26 24.31 -0.24
C SER A 126 1.57 23.80 1.04
N LEU A 127 2.32 23.35 2.01
CA LEU A 127 1.73 22.85 3.25
C LEU A 127 1.64 23.94 4.32
#